data_a51641475d6e974c4d5edf856206caa6
#
_entry.id   a51641475d6e974c4d5edf856206caa6
#
_cell.length_a   1.000
_cell.length_b   1.000
_cell.length_c   1.000
_cell.angle_alpha   90.00
_cell.angle_beta   90.00
_cell.angle_gamma   90.00
#
_symmetry.space_group_name_H-M   'P 1'
#
loop_
_entity.id
_entity.type
_entity.pdbx_description
1 polymer ?
#
loop_
_entity_poly.entity_id
_entity_poly.type
_entity_poly.pdbx_seq_one_letter_code
_entity_poly.pdbx_strand_id
1 'polypeptide(L)'
;MSRVFITASSDASIYERYANLNTGHDEILEVGKKQDKLEIVNGRVRSLIKFTLTDLSGAPTSSDVYLNLKVANATKLNQNELVYVYPVSRSWEEGSGYFEQSPIKSDDGSTWSTYASASDWTAAGGDYNTGSIAGAATVASASVVDITNNELRINVTDIVKHPLVSGSGNHGLLLTFSGSAETNINNVGNIKFFSRQTHTVHEPLLELVWSNQSFVTGSLKTLSSLDIEVAPRNMKAQYNAGEVSKMYFTVRDKYPPKVYSNTRRFSNKYYLPSGSVYTIVDAGSGTTIVPFDTYSHVDCDATGSYVMLDTKPLHKNRFYELSLKVTLSNEVYFSRPFRFKVT
;
A
#
# COMPACT_ATOMS: atom_id res chain seq x y z
N MET A 1 -5.05 -16.50 -0.15
CA MET A 1 -4.79 -15.11 -0.47
C MET A 1 -3.38 -14.96 -0.95
N SER A 2 -3.15 -14.16 -1.95
CA SER A 2 -1.80 -13.84 -2.37
C SER A 2 -1.65 -12.32 -2.47
N ARG A 3 -0.51 -11.83 -2.04
CA ARG A 3 -0.16 -10.41 -2.00
C ARG A 3 1.31 -10.28 -2.43
N VAL A 4 1.58 -9.39 -3.36
CA VAL A 4 2.94 -9.09 -3.83
C VAL A 4 3.18 -7.61 -3.68
N PHE A 5 4.35 -7.24 -3.19
CA PHE A 5 4.80 -5.86 -3.13
C PHE A 5 5.95 -5.64 -4.12
N ILE A 6 5.87 -4.56 -4.86
CA ILE A 6 6.88 -4.11 -5.80
C ILE A 6 7.35 -2.74 -5.34
N THR A 7 8.64 -2.58 -5.08
CA THR A 7 9.23 -1.28 -4.72
C THR A 7 9.41 -0.40 -5.95
N ALA A 8 9.40 0.92 -5.74
CA ALA A 8 9.68 1.86 -6.82
C ALA A 8 11.08 1.63 -7.40
N SER A 9 11.18 1.67 -8.72
CA SER A 9 12.47 1.57 -9.44
C SER A 9 13.10 2.93 -9.70
N SER A 10 12.30 3.99 -9.78
CA SER A 10 12.73 5.36 -9.96
C SER A 10 11.68 6.30 -9.40
N ASP A 11 12.10 7.41 -8.82
CA ASP A 11 11.18 8.48 -8.42
C ASP A 11 11.87 9.85 -8.42
N ALA A 12 11.10 10.92 -8.53
CA ALA A 12 11.58 12.30 -8.44
C ALA A 12 10.43 13.27 -8.20
N SER A 13 10.69 14.35 -7.49
CA SER A 13 9.79 15.51 -7.41
C SER A 13 10.19 16.56 -8.43
N ILE A 14 9.22 17.19 -9.08
CA ILE A 14 9.44 18.26 -10.05
C ILE A 14 8.76 19.55 -9.59
N TYR A 15 9.50 20.64 -9.61
CA TYR A 15 9.12 21.91 -8.99
C TYR A 15 8.97 23.03 -10.02
N GLU A 16 7.75 23.58 -10.18
CA GLU A 16 7.49 24.67 -11.11
C GLU A 16 8.37 25.89 -10.87
N ARG A 17 8.58 26.24 -9.62
CA ARG A 17 9.42 27.39 -9.24
C ARG A 17 10.90 27.17 -9.51
N TYR A 18 11.35 25.93 -9.43
CA TYR A 18 12.73 25.53 -9.70
C TYR A 18 12.75 24.63 -10.94
N ALA A 19 12.34 25.21 -12.07
CA ALA A 19 11.98 24.49 -13.28
C ALA A 19 13.08 23.59 -13.85
N ASN A 20 14.35 23.85 -13.50
CA ASN A 20 15.51 23.07 -13.94
C ASN A 20 16.13 22.25 -12.80
N LEU A 21 15.50 22.19 -11.63
CA LEU A 21 16.01 21.42 -10.51
C LEU A 21 15.62 19.94 -10.66
N ASN A 22 16.61 19.06 -10.67
CA ASN A 22 16.42 17.63 -10.51
C ASN A 22 16.49 17.22 -9.04
N THR A 23 15.66 16.27 -8.62
CA THR A 23 15.59 15.75 -7.25
C THR A 23 15.46 14.22 -7.21
N GLY A 24 16.07 13.52 -8.17
CA GLY A 24 16.00 12.06 -8.28
C GLY A 24 16.67 11.30 -7.13
N HIS A 25 17.53 11.96 -6.35
CA HIS A 25 18.17 11.37 -5.17
C HIS A 25 17.65 11.91 -3.84
N ASP A 26 16.58 12.71 -3.84
CA ASP A 26 15.96 13.16 -2.60
C ASP A 26 15.29 12.00 -1.84
N GLU A 27 15.36 12.04 -0.52
CA GLU A 27 14.70 11.06 0.37
C GLU A 27 13.19 11.30 0.49
N ILE A 28 12.68 12.38 -0.07
CA ILE A 28 11.31 12.87 0.06
C ILE A 28 10.70 13.20 -1.30
N LEU A 29 9.51 12.68 -1.52
CA LEU A 29 8.62 13.08 -2.62
C LEU A 29 7.62 14.12 -2.12
N GLU A 30 7.44 15.20 -2.88
CA GLU A 30 6.52 16.28 -2.52
C GLU A 30 5.39 16.40 -3.55
N VAL A 31 4.16 16.62 -3.06
CA VAL A 31 2.98 16.90 -3.88
C VAL A 31 2.24 18.10 -3.29
N GLY A 32 1.90 19.07 -4.14
CA GLY A 32 1.14 20.24 -3.73
C GLY A 32 1.73 21.56 -4.19
N LYS A 33 1.90 22.48 -3.26
CA LYS A 33 2.54 23.77 -3.55
C LYS A 33 3.65 24.07 -2.57
N LYS A 34 4.76 24.58 -3.11
CA LYS A 34 5.88 25.06 -2.31
C LYS A 34 5.82 26.58 -2.22
N GLN A 35 5.62 27.07 -1.01
CA GLN A 35 5.64 28.50 -0.70
C GLN A 35 7.05 28.92 -0.34
N ASP A 36 7.55 30.00 -0.94
CA ASP A 36 8.82 30.60 -0.54
C ASP A 36 8.72 31.29 0.83
N LYS A 37 9.87 31.46 1.50
CA LYS A 37 9.99 32.21 2.77
C LYS A 37 9.45 33.65 2.68
N LEU A 38 9.40 34.20 1.48
CA LEU A 38 8.90 35.56 1.19
C LEU A 38 7.41 35.59 0.80
N GLU A 39 6.70 34.44 0.82
CA GLU A 39 5.26 34.30 0.54
C GLU A 39 4.75 34.81 -0.81
N ILE A 40 5.65 35.15 -1.75
CA ILE A 40 5.30 35.92 -2.94
C ILE A 40 4.87 35.02 -4.13
N VAL A 41 5.32 33.77 -4.22
CA VAL A 41 4.99 32.89 -5.34
C VAL A 41 4.81 31.45 -4.90
N ASN A 42 3.62 30.90 -5.12
CA ASN A 42 3.31 29.50 -4.93
C ASN A 42 3.62 28.71 -6.21
N GLY A 43 4.64 27.88 -6.19
CA GLY A 43 4.94 26.95 -7.30
C GLY A 43 4.31 25.58 -7.07
N ARG A 44 3.78 24.99 -8.13
CA ARG A 44 3.28 23.60 -8.13
C ARG A 44 4.43 22.63 -7.92
N VAL A 45 4.13 21.54 -7.21
CA VAL A 45 5.06 20.43 -7.01
C VAL A 45 4.32 19.14 -7.35
N ARG A 46 4.92 18.33 -8.20
CA ARG A 46 4.43 17.02 -8.61
C ARG A 46 5.49 15.97 -8.37
N SER A 47 5.08 14.72 -8.19
CA SER A 47 6.02 13.61 -8.08
C SER A 47 5.81 12.60 -9.19
N LEU A 48 6.92 12.06 -9.68
CA LEU A 48 6.98 10.97 -10.63
C LEU A 48 7.43 9.71 -9.89
N ILE A 49 6.78 8.58 -10.15
CA ILE A 49 7.16 7.28 -9.56
C ILE A 49 7.05 6.22 -10.65
N LYS A 50 8.05 5.36 -10.76
CA LYS A 50 8.08 4.25 -11.72
C LYS A 50 8.32 2.93 -11.01
N PHE A 51 7.64 1.88 -11.48
CA PHE A 51 7.77 0.51 -10.97
C PHE A 51 8.17 -0.43 -12.11
N THR A 52 8.97 -1.44 -11.80
CA THR A 52 9.27 -2.52 -12.74
C THR A 52 8.15 -3.56 -12.65
N LEU A 53 7.33 -3.67 -13.69
CA LEU A 53 6.10 -4.48 -13.67
C LEU A 53 6.30 -5.94 -14.15
N THR A 54 7.51 -6.46 -14.19
CA THR A 54 7.79 -7.86 -14.60
C THR A 54 7.07 -8.88 -13.72
N ASP A 55 6.90 -8.57 -12.44
CA ASP A 55 6.26 -9.46 -11.47
C ASP A 55 4.72 -9.51 -11.57
N LEU A 56 4.14 -8.64 -12.41
CA LEU A 56 2.71 -8.68 -12.73
C LEU A 56 2.31 -9.86 -13.60
N SER A 57 3.25 -10.44 -14.36
CA SER A 57 2.98 -11.51 -15.33
C SER A 57 2.42 -12.79 -14.70
N GLY A 58 2.62 -13.01 -13.41
CA GLY A 58 2.10 -14.15 -12.65
C GLY A 58 0.83 -13.87 -11.85
N ALA A 59 0.35 -12.63 -11.81
CA ALA A 59 -0.83 -12.26 -11.04
C ALA A 59 -2.12 -12.53 -11.83
N PRO A 60 -3.21 -13.00 -11.18
CA PRO A 60 -4.50 -13.16 -11.83
C PRO A 60 -5.03 -11.84 -12.38
N THR A 61 -5.78 -11.90 -13.48
CA THR A 61 -6.46 -10.72 -14.06
C THR A 61 -7.45 -10.05 -13.09
N SER A 62 -7.95 -10.80 -12.11
CA SER A 62 -8.84 -10.34 -11.04
C SER A 62 -8.11 -9.68 -9.86
N SER A 63 -6.78 -9.53 -9.91
CA SER A 63 -6.04 -8.84 -8.84
C SER A 63 -6.38 -7.36 -8.81
N ASP A 64 -6.38 -6.73 -7.64
CA ASP A 64 -6.38 -5.27 -7.52
C ASP A 64 -4.97 -4.77 -7.22
N VAL A 65 -4.71 -3.53 -7.63
CA VAL A 65 -3.40 -2.89 -7.47
C VAL A 65 -3.55 -1.59 -6.71
N TYR A 66 -2.79 -1.44 -5.65
CA TYR A 66 -2.78 -0.25 -4.80
C TYR A 66 -1.39 0.37 -4.78
N LEU A 67 -1.34 1.69 -4.89
CA LEU A 67 -0.14 2.49 -4.61
C LEU A 67 -0.16 2.86 -3.13
N ASN A 68 0.84 2.42 -2.39
CA ASN A 68 1.01 2.71 -0.96
C ASN A 68 2.15 3.72 -0.78
N LEU A 69 1.82 4.87 -0.19
CA LEU A 69 2.74 5.96 0.07
C LEU A 69 2.75 6.30 1.56
N LYS A 70 3.91 6.29 2.18
CA LYS A 70 4.06 6.67 3.59
C LYS A 70 4.29 8.16 3.71
N VAL A 71 3.43 8.82 4.49
CA VAL A 71 3.52 10.26 4.72
C VAL A 71 4.63 10.56 5.72
N ALA A 72 5.59 11.38 5.28
CA ALA A 72 6.65 11.90 6.14
C ALA A 72 6.22 13.19 6.86
N ASN A 73 5.51 14.06 6.14
CA ASN A 73 5.00 15.32 6.69
C ASN A 73 3.84 15.85 5.82
N ALA A 74 2.99 16.66 6.41
CA ALA A 74 1.93 17.38 5.70
C ALA A 74 1.75 18.76 6.31
N THR A 75 1.61 19.78 5.46
CA THR A 75 1.47 21.18 5.92
C THR A 75 0.34 21.88 5.19
N LYS A 76 -0.48 22.62 5.92
CA LYS A 76 -1.54 23.50 5.37
C LYS A 76 -2.48 22.80 4.38
N LEU A 77 -2.71 21.49 4.53
CA LEU A 77 -3.66 20.75 3.69
C LEU A 77 -5.10 21.12 4.01
N ASN A 78 -5.92 21.25 2.98
CA ASN A 78 -7.36 21.33 3.15
C ASN A 78 -7.92 19.93 3.44
N GLN A 79 -8.98 19.84 4.28
CA GLN A 79 -9.60 18.55 4.64
C GLN A 79 -10.11 17.74 3.44
N ASN A 80 -10.51 18.41 2.37
CA ASN A 80 -11.05 17.78 1.17
C ASN A 80 -10.04 17.70 0.03
N GLU A 81 -8.74 17.80 0.32
CA GLU A 81 -7.71 17.70 -0.71
C GLU A 81 -7.64 16.29 -1.26
N LEU A 82 -7.49 16.17 -2.58
CA LEU A 82 -7.38 14.91 -3.29
C LEU A 82 -6.00 14.82 -3.95
N VAL A 83 -5.29 13.74 -3.66
CA VAL A 83 -4.09 13.35 -4.41
C VAL A 83 -4.55 12.54 -5.63
N TYR A 84 -4.26 13.04 -6.81
CA TYR A 84 -4.52 12.38 -8.07
C TYR A 84 -3.30 11.65 -8.58
N VAL A 85 -3.53 10.52 -9.23
CA VAL A 85 -2.51 9.68 -9.87
C VAL A 85 -2.86 9.53 -11.33
N TYR A 86 -1.94 9.87 -12.22
CA TYR A 86 -2.06 9.77 -13.65
C TYR A 86 -0.94 8.90 -14.24
N PRO A 87 -1.18 8.15 -15.34
CA PRO A 87 -0.12 7.47 -16.05
C PRO A 87 0.71 8.49 -16.83
N VAL A 88 2.02 8.42 -16.69
CA VAL A 88 2.98 9.20 -17.48
C VAL A 88 2.98 8.66 -18.90
N SER A 89 2.88 9.54 -19.90
CA SER A 89 2.78 9.15 -21.33
C SER A 89 4.11 9.05 -22.04
N ARG A 90 5.21 9.38 -21.37
CA ARG A 90 6.57 9.42 -21.93
C ARG A 90 7.60 8.85 -20.95
N SER A 91 8.61 8.16 -21.47
CA SER A 91 9.74 7.75 -20.67
C SER A 91 10.49 8.96 -20.11
N TRP A 92 10.97 8.84 -18.88
CA TRP A 92 11.71 9.88 -18.18
C TRP A 92 12.88 9.27 -17.40
N GLU A 93 13.86 10.10 -17.09
CA GLU A 93 15.05 9.74 -16.32
C GLU A 93 14.97 10.31 -14.90
N GLU A 94 15.35 9.52 -13.91
CA GLU A 94 15.33 9.91 -12.49
C GLU A 94 16.30 11.07 -12.22
N GLY A 95 17.50 10.95 -12.73
CA GLY A 95 18.59 11.87 -12.41
C GLY A 95 19.22 11.59 -11.05
N SER A 96 20.17 12.45 -10.64
CA SER A 96 20.94 12.27 -9.40
C SER A 96 21.01 13.56 -8.54
N GLY A 97 20.11 14.50 -8.77
CA GLY A 97 20.05 15.76 -8.05
C GLY A 97 19.38 15.69 -6.68
N TYR A 98 19.61 16.71 -5.87
CA TYR A 98 18.99 16.92 -4.56
C TYR A 98 18.40 18.33 -4.48
N PHE A 99 17.32 18.51 -3.72
CA PHE A 99 16.62 19.78 -3.58
C PHE A 99 17.53 20.92 -3.06
N GLU A 100 18.37 20.64 -2.07
CA GLU A 100 19.26 21.63 -1.45
C GLU A 100 20.68 21.64 -2.05
N GLN A 101 20.87 21.02 -3.21
CA GLN A 101 22.18 20.93 -3.85
C GLN A 101 22.62 22.27 -4.43
N SER A 102 23.91 22.64 -4.22
CA SER A 102 24.56 23.77 -4.85
C SER A 102 25.90 23.34 -5.47
N PRO A 103 26.12 23.54 -6.77
CA PRO A 103 25.20 24.11 -7.77
C PRO A 103 24.03 23.18 -8.09
N ILE A 104 22.90 23.75 -8.51
CA ILE A 104 21.72 22.99 -8.97
C ILE A 104 22.12 22.15 -10.18
N LYS A 105 21.80 20.85 -10.15
CA LYS A 105 21.92 20.00 -11.34
C LYS A 105 20.72 20.23 -12.25
N SER A 106 20.96 20.92 -13.36
CA SER A 106 19.93 21.28 -14.34
C SER A 106 19.87 20.34 -15.54
N ASP A 107 20.92 19.59 -15.82
CA ASP A 107 21.04 18.76 -17.03
C ASP A 107 21.09 17.27 -16.71
N ASP A 108 20.51 16.86 -15.59
CA ASP A 108 20.57 15.49 -15.10
C ASP A 108 19.14 15.01 -14.72
N GLY A 109 18.48 14.31 -15.66
CA GLY A 109 17.19 13.69 -15.41
C GLY A 109 15.99 14.61 -15.53
N SER A 110 14.89 14.18 -14.88
CA SER A 110 13.60 14.86 -14.94
C SER A 110 13.56 16.09 -14.04
N THR A 111 13.02 17.17 -14.60
CA THR A 111 12.75 18.44 -13.93
C THR A 111 11.34 18.90 -14.30
N TRP A 112 10.92 20.07 -13.89
CA TRP A 112 9.64 20.64 -14.36
C TRP A 112 9.64 20.91 -15.86
N SER A 113 10.79 21.28 -16.44
CA SER A 113 10.93 21.58 -17.86
C SER A 113 11.28 20.37 -18.71
N THR A 114 12.11 19.46 -18.20
CA THR A 114 12.72 18.35 -18.96
C THR A 114 12.28 16.98 -18.45
N TYR A 115 12.18 15.98 -19.34
CA TYR A 115 11.94 14.58 -18.97
C TYR A 115 13.23 13.75 -18.85
N ALA A 116 14.28 14.23 -19.47
CA ALA A 116 15.61 13.65 -19.48
C ALA A 116 16.63 14.76 -19.72
N SER A 117 17.90 14.45 -19.62
CA SER A 117 18.98 15.39 -19.91
C SER A 117 18.76 16.07 -21.26
N ALA A 118 18.68 17.40 -21.27
CA ALA A 118 18.50 18.26 -22.45
C ALA A 118 17.26 17.91 -23.34
N SER A 119 16.23 17.33 -22.76
CA SER A 119 15.01 16.92 -23.49
C SER A 119 13.76 17.42 -22.78
N ASP A 120 13.03 18.34 -23.42
CA ASP A 120 11.86 19.00 -22.82
C ASP A 120 10.60 18.14 -22.84
N TRP A 121 9.77 18.27 -21.79
CA TRP A 121 8.39 17.80 -21.83
C TRP A 121 7.62 18.51 -22.94
N THR A 122 6.60 17.86 -23.51
CA THR A 122 5.68 18.53 -24.42
C THR A 122 4.92 19.67 -23.72
N ALA A 123 4.57 19.43 -22.45
CA ALA A 123 4.01 20.44 -21.56
C ALA A 123 4.80 20.45 -20.25
N ALA A 124 5.30 21.60 -19.84
CA ALA A 124 6.04 21.73 -18.58
C ALA A 124 5.24 21.19 -17.39
N GLY A 125 5.89 20.43 -16.52
CA GLY A 125 5.28 19.78 -15.39
C GLY A 125 4.87 18.33 -15.63
N GLY A 126 5.35 17.72 -16.73
CA GLY A 126 5.19 16.31 -17.05
C GLY A 126 4.12 16.03 -18.11
N ASP A 127 4.43 15.09 -19.01
CA ASP A 127 3.48 14.58 -20.00
C ASP A 127 2.71 13.39 -19.40
N TYR A 128 1.40 13.53 -19.18
CA TYR A 128 0.55 12.52 -18.58
C TYR A 128 -0.86 12.51 -19.20
N ASN A 129 -1.55 11.39 -19.07
CA ASN A 129 -2.89 11.20 -19.63
C ASN A 129 -3.97 11.53 -18.60
N THR A 130 -4.90 12.42 -18.96
CA THR A 130 -6.03 12.83 -18.11
C THR A 130 -7.38 12.29 -18.60
N GLY A 131 -7.42 11.65 -19.77
CA GLY A 131 -8.62 11.12 -20.39
C GLY A 131 -8.82 9.63 -20.17
N SER A 132 -9.91 9.06 -20.68
CA SER A 132 -10.08 7.62 -20.79
C SER A 132 -9.34 7.09 -22.03
N ILE A 133 -8.67 5.93 -21.87
CA ILE A 133 -8.03 5.24 -22.99
C ILE A 133 -8.70 3.88 -23.14
N ALA A 134 -9.24 3.59 -24.33
CA ALA A 134 -9.98 2.36 -24.61
C ALA A 134 -11.10 2.04 -23.59
N GLY A 135 -11.74 3.08 -23.04
CA GLY A 135 -12.83 2.94 -22.08
C GLY A 135 -12.43 2.73 -20.63
N ALA A 136 -11.12 2.61 -20.32
CA ALA A 136 -10.63 2.53 -18.96
C ALA A 136 -10.31 3.93 -18.42
N ALA A 137 -10.57 4.15 -17.11
CA ALA A 137 -10.19 5.37 -16.44
C ALA A 137 -8.66 5.46 -16.35
N THR A 138 -8.10 6.62 -16.71
CA THR A 138 -6.66 6.89 -16.60
C THR A 138 -6.33 7.75 -15.41
N VAL A 139 -7.24 7.86 -14.46
CA VAL A 139 -7.05 8.66 -13.24
C VAL A 139 -7.49 7.85 -12.04
N ALA A 140 -6.64 7.85 -11.03
CA ALA A 140 -6.98 7.38 -9.68
C ALA A 140 -6.83 8.55 -8.70
N SER A 141 -7.51 8.49 -7.58
CA SER A 141 -7.37 9.51 -6.53
C SER A 141 -7.67 8.92 -5.16
N ALA A 142 -7.10 9.55 -4.14
CA ALA A 142 -7.47 9.33 -2.75
C ALA A 142 -7.52 10.66 -2.01
N SER A 143 -8.39 10.73 -1.01
CA SER A 143 -8.52 11.89 -0.14
C SER A 143 -7.43 11.88 0.94
N VAL A 144 -6.93 13.04 1.30
CA VAL A 144 -6.00 13.19 2.43
C VAL A 144 -6.63 12.78 3.77
N VAL A 145 -7.97 12.77 3.88
CA VAL A 145 -8.66 12.24 5.07
C VAL A 145 -8.62 10.72 5.17
N ASP A 146 -8.32 10.02 4.06
CA ASP A 146 -8.18 8.56 4.04
C ASP A 146 -6.80 8.10 4.53
N ILE A 147 -5.92 9.04 4.89
CA ILE A 147 -4.62 8.72 5.47
C ILE A 147 -4.82 8.06 6.83
N THR A 148 -4.50 6.79 6.91
CA THR A 148 -4.52 6.02 8.14
C THR A 148 -3.11 5.56 8.50
N ASN A 149 -2.71 5.68 9.77
CA ASN A 149 -1.36 5.32 10.21
C ASN A 149 -0.23 5.99 9.40
N ASN A 150 -0.44 7.23 8.96
CA ASN A 150 0.45 7.99 8.07
C ASN A 150 0.68 7.29 6.70
N GLU A 151 -0.29 6.53 6.21
CA GLU A 151 -0.22 5.85 4.93
C GLU A 151 -1.39 6.26 4.04
N LEU A 152 -1.09 6.65 2.81
CA LEU A 152 -2.06 6.91 1.75
C LEU A 152 -2.05 5.72 0.79
N ARG A 153 -3.18 5.02 0.72
CA ARG A 153 -3.37 3.85 -0.14
C ARG A 153 -4.35 4.18 -1.26
N ILE A 154 -3.87 4.18 -2.50
CA ILE A 154 -4.63 4.60 -3.68
C ILE A 154 -4.87 3.39 -4.59
N ASN A 155 -6.12 3.11 -4.96
CA ASN A 155 -6.42 2.08 -5.94
C ASN A 155 -6.03 2.56 -7.34
N VAL A 156 -5.01 1.95 -7.93
CA VAL A 156 -4.48 2.25 -9.26
C VAL A 156 -4.67 1.09 -10.24
N THR A 157 -5.59 0.18 -9.94
CA THR A 157 -5.84 -1.05 -10.71
C THR A 157 -6.04 -0.77 -12.20
N ASP A 158 -6.91 0.17 -12.52
CA ASP A 158 -7.24 0.48 -13.91
C ASP A 158 -6.05 1.10 -14.66
N ILE A 159 -5.28 1.95 -13.97
CA ILE A 159 -4.08 2.59 -14.54
C ILE A 159 -3.00 1.55 -14.84
N VAL A 160 -2.71 0.68 -13.86
CA VAL A 160 -1.60 -0.29 -13.96
C VAL A 160 -1.92 -1.42 -14.92
N LYS A 161 -3.16 -1.86 -14.99
CA LYS A 161 -3.62 -2.89 -15.95
C LYS A 161 -3.84 -2.34 -17.34
N HIS A 162 -3.85 -1.04 -17.51
CA HIS A 162 -4.02 -0.43 -18.83
C HIS A 162 -2.82 -0.77 -19.74
N PRO A 163 -3.01 -1.10 -21.02
CA PRO A 163 -1.93 -1.49 -21.93
C PRO A 163 -0.78 -0.49 -22.05
N LEU A 164 -1.03 0.79 -21.86
CA LEU A 164 0.02 1.83 -21.87
C LEU A 164 0.97 1.75 -20.68
N VAL A 165 0.52 1.20 -19.56
CA VAL A 165 1.34 1.07 -18.32
C VAL A 165 1.87 -0.34 -18.15
N SER A 166 1.11 -1.36 -18.57
CA SER A 166 1.46 -2.78 -18.45
C SER A 166 2.32 -3.35 -19.57
N GLY A 167 2.54 -2.59 -20.65
CA GLY A 167 3.34 -3.00 -21.81
C GLY A 167 4.65 -2.21 -21.95
N SER A 168 5.14 -2.07 -23.18
CA SER A 168 6.31 -1.26 -23.51
C SER A 168 6.13 0.25 -23.20
N GLY A 169 4.92 0.67 -22.85
CA GLY A 169 4.56 2.04 -22.44
C GLY A 169 4.48 2.26 -20.95
N ASN A 170 5.07 1.39 -20.09
CA ASN A 170 5.16 1.66 -18.66
C ASN A 170 6.17 2.77 -18.38
N HIS A 171 5.68 3.99 -18.32
CA HIS A 171 6.47 5.17 -18.02
C HIS A 171 6.29 5.65 -16.57
N GLY A 172 5.49 4.91 -15.76
CA GLY A 172 5.25 5.23 -14.36
C GLY A 172 4.00 6.10 -14.14
N LEU A 173 3.94 6.64 -12.94
CA LEU A 173 2.81 7.39 -12.38
C LEU A 173 3.24 8.82 -12.05
N LEU A 174 2.36 9.79 -12.29
CA LEU A 174 2.52 11.17 -11.85
C LEU A 174 1.49 11.46 -10.75
N LEU A 175 1.95 12.00 -9.63
CA LEU A 175 1.14 12.42 -8.51
C LEU A 175 1.01 13.94 -8.48
N THR A 176 -0.22 14.41 -8.29
CA THR A 176 -0.54 15.84 -8.21
C THR A 176 -1.79 16.06 -7.38
N PHE A 177 -2.06 17.30 -6.98
CA PHE A 177 -3.39 17.67 -6.48
C PHE A 177 -4.40 17.84 -7.63
N SER A 178 -5.68 18.03 -7.32
CA SER A 178 -6.69 18.32 -8.35
C SER A 178 -6.32 19.58 -9.14
N GLY A 179 -6.70 19.65 -10.43
CA GLY A 179 -6.39 20.80 -11.26
C GLY A 179 -6.89 22.13 -10.68
N SER A 180 -8.06 22.11 -10.03
CA SER A 180 -8.59 23.28 -9.30
C SER A 180 -7.77 23.63 -8.07
N ALA A 181 -7.28 22.65 -7.33
CA ALA A 181 -6.41 22.87 -6.17
C ALA A 181 -5.02 23.35 -6.57
N GLU A 182 -4.46 22.78 -7.67
CA GLU A 182 -3.18 23.25 -8.21
C GLU A 182 -3.21 24.71 -8.68
N THR A 183 -4.31 25.15 -9.30
CA THR A 183 -4.43 26.49 -9.84
C THR A 183 -4.88 27.53 -8.81
N ASN A 184 -5.55 27.10 -7.75
CA ASN A 184 -6.05 28.03 -6.71
C ASN A 184 -4.89 28.67 -5.95
N ILE A 185 -4.75 29.99 -6.09
CA ILE A 185 -3.68 30.79 -5.43
C ILE A 185 -3.74 30.72 -3.89
N ASN A 186 -4.93 30.51 -3.34
CA ASN A 186 -5.14 30.42 -1.87
C ASN A 186 -4.82 29.02 -1.31
N ASN A 187 -4.65 28.01 -2.17
CA ASN A 187 -4.24 26.69 -1.76
C ASN A 187 -2.72 26.63 -1.69
N VAL A 188 -2.18 26.49 -0.50
CA VAL A 188 -0.73 26.43 -0.22
C VAL A 188 -0.36 25.13 0.47
N GLY A 189 -1.24 24.11 0.40
CA GLY A 189 -1.03 22.81 1.00
C GLY A 189 0.06 22.01 0.31
N ASN A 190 0.82 21.27 1.10
CA ASN A 190 1.86 20.36 0.64
C ASN A 190 1.83 19.08 1.46
N ILE A 191 1.96 17.93 0.80
CA ILE A 191 2.15 16.64 1.42
C ILE A 191 3.48 16.05 0.96
N LYS A 192 4.19 15.43 1.89
CA LYS A 192 5.50 14.82 1.68
C LYS A 192 5.42 13.33 1.97
N PHE A 193 5.91 12.53 1.04
CA PHE A 193 6.04 11.09 1.17
C PHE A 193 7.52 10.72 1.21
N PHE A 194 7.83 9.56 1.78
CA PHE A 194 9.17 8.98 1.64
C PHE A 194 9.39 8.55 0.19
N SER A 195 10.59 8.78 -0.33
CA SER A 195 11.01 8.37 -1.67
C SER A 195 11.66 6.98 -1.65
N ARG A 196 12.02 6.47 -2.82
CA ARG A 196 12.83 5.27 -2.98
C ARG A 196 14.22 5.41 -2.34
N GLN A 197 14.76 6.61 -2.29
CA GLN A 197 16.08 6.89 -1.71
C GLN A 197 16.05 7.02 -0.18
N THR A 198 14.88 6.83 0.44
CA THR A 198 14.78 6.88 1.91
C THR A 198 15.65 5.81 2.56
N HIS A 199 16.32 6.16 3.65
CA HIS A 199 17.05 5.21 4.49
C HIS A 199 16.14 4.48 5.49
N THR A 200 14.84 4.49 5.24
CA THR A 200 13.81 3.82 6.05
C THR A 200 13.20 2.63 5.29
N VAL A 201 12.26 1.94 5.90
CA VAL A 201 11.47 0.86 5.27
C VAL A 201 10.21 1.37 4.57
N HIS A 202 10.11 2.66 4.32
CA HIS A 202 8.90 3.33 3.88
C HIS A 202 8.97 3.80 2.41
N GLU A 203 9.70 3.08 1.58
CA GLU A 203 9.72 3.34 0.12
C GLU A 203 8.31 3.25 -0.48
N PRO A 204 8.05 3.96 -1.61
CA PRO A 204 6.80 3.79 -2.35
C PRO A 204 6.62 2.34 -2.81
N LEU A 205 5.45 1.77 -2.54
CA LEU A 205 5.13 0.38 -2.83
C LEU A 205 3.92 0.27 -3.75
N LEU A 206 4.02 -0.59 -4.75
CA LEU A 206 2.89 -1.07 -5.51
C LEU A 206 2.47 -2.43 -4.93
N GLU A 207 1.25 -2.49 -4.40
CA GLU A 207 0.70 -3.67 -3.77
C GLU A 207 -0.30 -4.35 -4.70
N LEU A 208 -0.01 -5.57 -5.11
CA LEU A 208 -0.95 -6.43 -5.84
C LEU A 208 -1.63 -7.36 -4.86
N VAL A 209 -2.94 -7.42 -4.91
CA VAL A 209 -3.74 -8.28 -4.05
C VAL A 209 -4.76 -9.06 -4.86
N TRP A 210 -4.94 -10.33 -4.53
CA TRP A 210 -6.02 -11.16 -5.07
C TRP A 210 -6.50 -12.18 -4.05
N SER A 211 -7.75 -12.59 -4.16
CA SER A 211 -8.33 -13.56 -3.26
C SER A 211 -8.36 -14.93 -3.92
N ASN A 212 -7.74 -15.90 -3.22
CA ASN A 212 -7.86 -17.32 -3.51
C ASN A 212 -8.57 -18.01 -2.33
N GLN A 213 -9.58 -17.36 -1.76
CA GLN A 213 -10.24 -17.89 -0.56
C GLN A 213 -10.70 -19.32 -0.78
N SER A 214 -10.22 -20.23 0.08
CA SER A 214 -10.67 -21.62 0.16
C SER A 214 -11.48 -21.79 1.43
N PHE A 215 -12.76 -22.16 1.29
CA PHE A 215 -13.65 -22.26 2.43
C PHE A 215 -14.45 -23.56 2.38
N VAL A 216 -13.91 -24.59 3.06
CA VAL A 216 -14.51 -25.92 3.16
C VAL A 216 -14.58 -26.30 4.64
N THR A 217 -15.77 -26.36 5.20
CA THR A 217 -15.96 -26.55 6.65
C THR A 217 -15.94 -28.02 7.10
N GLY A 218 -16.15 -28.98 6.19
CA GLY A 218 -16.19 -30.39 6.52
C GLY A 218 -17.18 -30.72 7.64
N SER A 219 -16.70 -31.34 8.73
CA SER A 219 -17.48 -31.69 9.92
C SER A 219 -17.37 -30.64 11.06
N LEU A 220 -16.78 -29.49 10.80
CA LEU A 220 -16.65 -28.42 11.79
C LEU A 220 -18.01 -27.78 12.09
N LYS A 221 -18.16 -27.26 13.31
CA LYS A 221 -19.39 -26.64 13.76
C LYS A 221 -19.40 -25.13 13.51
N THR A 222 -20.59 -24.63 13.22
CA THR A 222 -20.84 -23.18 13.09
C THR A 222 -20.79 -22.53 14.47
N LEU A 223 -20.29 -21.30 14.53
CA LEU A 223 -20.40 -20.45 15.72
C LEU A 223 -21.81 -19.93 15.88
N SER A 224 -22.33 -19.97 17.11
CA SER A 224 -23.59 -19.37 17.50
C SER A 224 -23.49 -18.06 18.25
N SER A 225 -22.29 -17.76 18.80
CA SER A 225 -21.97 -16.51 19.49
C SER A 225 -20.50 -16.17 19.35
N LEU A 226 -20.12 -14.95 19.70
CA LEU A 226 -18.71 -14.51 19.76
C LEU A 226 -18.08 -14.61 21.16
N ASP A 227 -18.73 -15.31 22.10
CA ASP A 227 -18.12 -15.71 23.38
C ASP A 227 -17.08 -16.83 23.17
N ILE A 228 -16.06 -16.52 22.39
CA ILE A 228 -15.04 -17.47 21.92
C ILE A 228 -13.65 -17.09 22.40
N GLU A 229 -12.79 -18.09 22.43
CA GLU A 229 -11.35 -17.93 22.52
C GLU A 229 -10.73 -18.49 21.25
N VAL A 230 -9.91 -17.66 20.59
CA VAL A 230 -9.16 -18.05 19.39
C VAL A 230 -7.68 -18.11 19.74
N ALA A 231 -7.04 -19.21 19.40
CA ALA A 231 -5.61 -19.40 19.62
C ALA A 231 -4.96 -20.06 18.40
N PRO A 232 -3.73 -19.66 18.02
CA PRO A 232 -2.98 -20.32 16.98
C PRO A 232 -2.57 -21.72 17.43
N ARG A 233 -2.65 -22.71 16.52
CA ARG A 233 -2.33 -24.11 16.85
C ARG A 233 -0.92 -24.52 16.49
N ASN A 234 -0.39 -24.01 15.38
CA ASN A 234 0.92 -24.38 14.83
C ASN A 234 1.79 -23.16 14.50
N MET A 235 1.60 -22.08 15.25
CA MET A 235 2.40 -20.89 15.09
C MET A 235 3.85 -21.14 15.51
N LYS A 236 4.80 -20.75 14.68
CA LYS A 236 6.22 -20.70 15.00
C LYS A 236 6.56 -19.36 15.67
N ALA A 237 7.54 -19.34 16.55
CA ALA A 237 8.09 -18.09 17.08
C ALA A 237 8.90 -17.32 16.04
N GLN A 238 9.48 -18.05 15.05
CA GLN A 238 10.29 -17.49 13.98
C GLN A 238 9.95 -18.17 12.65
N TYR A 239 9.92 -17.38 11.57
CA TYR A 239 9.72 -17.77 10.19
C TYR A 239 10.89 -17.25 9.35
N ASN A 240 11.30 -18.00 8.34
CA ASN A 240 12.30 -17.51 7.39
C ASN A 240 11.65 -16.51 6.40
N ALA A 241 12.43 -15.53 5.95
CA ALA A 241 11.96 -14.64 4.88
C ALA A 241 11.66 -15.42 3.60
N GLY A 242 10.51 -15.15 2.98
CA GLY A 242 10.02 -15.87 1.81
C GLY A 242 9.34 -17.21 2.12
N GLU A 243 9.18 -17.58 3.39
CA GLU A 243 8.45 -18.78 3.79
C GLU A 243 6.94 -18.56 3.62
N VAL A 244 6.25 -19.56 3.05
CA VAL A 244 4.79 -19.63 3.00
C VAL A 244 4.33 -20.76 3.90
N SER A 245 3.49 -20.46 4.87
CA SER A 245 3.08 -21.42 5.91
C SER A 245 1.60 -21.29 6.24
N LYS A 246 0.91 -22.43 6.42
CA LYS A 246 -0.46 -22.45 6.96
C LYS A 246 -0.42 -22.30 8.48
N MET A 247 -1.03 -21.23 8.99
CA MET A 247 -1.23 -21.02 10.42
C MET A 247 -2.67 -21.34 10.79
N TYR A 248 -2.91 -22.47 11.43
CA TYR A 248 -4.24 -22.89 11.89
C TYR A 248 -4.62 -22.24 13.21
N PHE A 249 -5.91 -22.02 13.36
CA PHE A 249 -6.50 -21.49 14.59
C PHE A 249 -7.44 -22.52 15.23
N THR A 250 -7.33 -22.64 16.55
CA THR A 250 -8.31 -23.36 17.36
C THR A 250 -9.34 -22.35 17.85
N VAL A 251 -10.59 -22.62 17.59
CA VAL A 251 -11.73 -21.81 18.03
C VAL A 251 -12.54 -22.64 19.00
N ARG A 252 -12.80 -22.11 20.19
CA ARG A 252 -13.56 -22.77 21.25
C ARG A 252 -14.43 -21.78 22.01
N ASP A 253 -15.43 -22.27 22.70
CA ASP A 253 -16.20 -21.45 23.64
C ASP A 253 -15.28 -20.92 24.75
N LYS A 254 -15.43 -19.65 25.10
CA LYS A 254 -14.69 -19.01 26.19
C LYS A 254 -15.02 -19.64 27.54
N TYR A 255 -16.28 -20.00 27.73
CA TYR A 255 -16.81 -20.65 28.93
C TYR A 255 -17.46 -21.99 28.56
N PRO A 256 -16.64 -23.03 28.25
CA PRO A 256 -17.22 -24.33 27.90
C PRO A 256 -18.01 -24.92 29.06
N PRO A 257 -19.18 -25.58 28.80
CA PRO A 257 -19.95 -26.21 29.85
C PRO A 257 -19.14 -27.31 30.54
N LYS A 258 -19.21 -27.36 31.87
CA LYS A 258 -18.54 -28.41 32.64
C LYS A 258 -19.22 -29.77 32.35
N VAL A 259 -18.41 -30.74 31.94
CA VAL A 259 -18.88 -32.10 31.69
C VAL A 259 -18.31 -33.00 32.78
N TYR A 260 -19.20 -33.59 33.58
CA TYR A 260 -18.84 -34.51 34.65
C TYR A 260 -18.83 -35.97 34.17
N SER A 261 -18.21 -36.25 33.02
CA SER A 261 -18.08 -37.62 32.51
C SER A 261 -16.62 -38.01 32.44
N ASN A 262 -16.34 -39.31 32.66
CA ASN A 262 -15.00 -39.87 32.52
C ASN A 262 -14.47 -39.86 31.06
N THR A 263 -15.31 -39.53 30.12
CA THR A 263 -14.90 -39.40 28.71
C THR A 263 -14.39 -38.00 28.46
N ARG A 264 -13.09 -37.87 28.12
CA ARG A 264 -12.55 -36.59 27.61
C ARG A 264 -13.29 -36.24 26.32
N ARG A 265 -14.33 -35.42 26.42
CA ARG A 265 -14.90 -34.78 25.25
C ARG A 265 -13.99 -33.63 24.86
N PHE A 266 -13.31 -33.77 23.73
CA PHE A 266 -12.66 -32.64 23.11
C PHE A 266 -13.72 -31.56 22.83
N SER A 267 -13.41 -30.32 23.20
CA SER A 267 -14.24 -29.16 22.88
C SER A 267 -14.65 -29.19 21.40
N ASN A 268 -15.87 -28.78 21.13
CA ASN A 268 -16.32 -28.63 19.74
C ASN A 268 -15.31 -27.86 18.92
N LYS A 269 -14.99 -28.36 17.75
CA LYS A 269 -14.17 -27.64 16.78
C LYS A 269 -15.08 -26.73 15.98
N TYR A 270 -14.96 -25.45 16.19
CA TYR A 270 -15.66 -24.44 15.42
C TYR A 270 -14.79 -23.94 14.30
N TYR A 271 -15.42 -23.48 13.22
CA TYR A 271 -14.75 -22.67 12.20
C TYR A 271 -15.15 -21.20 12.35
N LEU A 272 -14.26 -20.29 11.93
CA LEU A 272 -14.56 -18.86 11.87
C LEU A 272 -15.43 -18.57 10.66
N PRO A 273 -16.41 -17.64 10.75
CA PRO A 273 -17.24 -17.24 9.62
C PRO A 273 -16.40 -16.83 8.40
N SER A 274 -16.92 -17.02 7.18
CA SER A 274 -16.22 -16.73 5.93
C SER A 274 -15.85 -15.24 5.75
N GLY A 275 -16.55 -14.34 6.43
CA GLY A 275 -16.25 -12.92 6.49
C GLY A 275 -15.16 -12.54 7.51
N SER A 276 -14.52 -13.51 8.18
CA SER A 276 -13.44 -13.23 9.10
C SER A 276 -12.18 -12.80 8.35
N VAL A 277 -11.50 -11.77 8.84
CA VAL A 277 -10.31 -11.21 8.22
C VAL A 277 -9.17 -11.09 9.24
N TYR A 278 -7.93 -10.95 8.75
CA TYR A 278 -6.77 -10.77 9.60
C TYR A 278 -5.98 -9.52 9.22
N THR A 279 -5.16 -9.05 10.14
CA THR A 279 -4.19 -7.97 9.92
C THR A 279 -2.79 -8.43 10.34
N ILE A 280 -1.78 -7.89 9.71
CA ILE A 280 -0.38 -8.03 10.13
C ILE A 280 0.20 -6.63 10.32
N VAL A 281 0.72 -6.37 11.51
CA VAL A 281 1.30 -5.09 11.90
C VAL A 281 2.77 -5.33 12.29
N ASP A 282 3.67 -4.45 11.89
CA ASP A 282 5.04 -4.42 12.38
C ASP A 282 5.03 -3.96 13.84
N ALA A 283 5.46 -4.83 14.74
CA ALA A 283 5.41 -4.57 16.20
C ALA A 283 6.36 -3.45 16.66
N GLY A 284 7.36 -3.10 15.87
CA GLY A 284 8.32 -2.05 16.18
C GLY A 284 7.88 -0.67 15.73
N SER A 285 7.38 -0.57 14.50
CA SER A 285 6.95 0.71 13.92
C SER A 285 5.46 1.00 14.08
N GLY A 286 4.64 -0.01 14.40
CA GLY A 286 3.18 0.09 14.38
C GLY A 286 2.59 0.18 12.96
N THR A 287 3.41 -0.01 11.93
CA THR A 287 2.96 0.06 10.53
C THR A 287 2.12 -1.17 10.19
N THR A 288 0.95 -0.96 9.62
CA THR A 288 0.09 -2.02 9.11
C THR A 288 0.61 -2.48 7.76
N ILE A 289 1.06 -3.73 7.68
CA ILE A 289 1.54 -4.34 6.42
C ILE A 289 0.39 -4.98 5.67
N VAL A 290 -0.49 -5.66 6.40
CA VAL A 290 -1.71 -6.28 5.85
C VAL A 290 -2.88 -5.69 6.59
N PRO A 291 -3.71 -4.83 5.98
CA PRO A 291 -4.89 -4.27 6.64
C PRO A 291 -6.02 -5.30 6.74
N PHE A 292 -7.01 -5.02 7.59
CA PHE A 292 -8.30 -5.72 7.55
C PHE A 292 -9.05 -5.30 6.29
N ASP A 293 -9.01 -6.10 5.26
CA ASP A 293 -9.71 -5.84 4.00
C ASP A 293 -10.35 -7.12 3.41
N THR A 294 -11.00 -6.98 2.27
CA THR A 294 -11.62 -8.09 1.53
C THR A 294 -10.61 -9.09 0.97
N TYR A 295 -9.31 -8.81 1.04
CA TYR A 295 -8.24 -9.68 0.59
C TYR A 295 -7.50 -10.35 1.75
N SER A 296 -7.81 -9.99 3.00
CA SER A 296 -7.21 -10.60 4.19
C SER A 296 -8.13 -11.63 4.86
N HIS A 297 -8.85 -12.41 4.07
CA HIS A 297 -9.75 -13.45 4.58
C HIS A 297 -9.02 -14.55 5.32
N VAL A 298 -9.72 -15.09 6.33
CA VAL A 298 -9.36 -16.35 6.97
C VAL A 298 -9.97 -17.48 6.16
N ASP A 299 -9.11 -18.42 5.73
CA ASP A 299 -9.51 -19.62 5.01
C ASP A 299 -10.00 -20.71 5.96
N CYS A 300 -10.68 -21.73 5.44
CA CYS A 300 -11.11 -22.88 6.19
C CYS A 300 -10.94 -24.16 5.39
N ASP A 301 -10.42 -25.20 6.03
CA ASP A 301 -10.45 -26.58 5.52
C ASP A 301 -11.03 -27.52 6.58
N ALA A 302 -11.16 -28.80 6.27
CA ALA A 302 -11.69 -29.83 7.19
C ALA A 302 -10.95 -29.92 8.54
N THR A 303 -9.75 -29.33 8.64
CA THR A 303 -8.92 -29.30 9.85
C THR A 303 -9.24 -28.13 10.75
N GLY A 304 -9.68 -27.01 10.19
CA GLY A 304 -9.98 -25.77 10.90
C GLY A 304 -9.80 -24.52 10.05
N SER A 305 -10.05 -23.39 10.67
CA SER A 305 -9.75 -22.08 10.07
C SER A 305 -8.26 -21.82 10.07
N TYR A 306 -7.71 -21.24 9.00
CA TYR A 306 -6.31 -20.96 8.86
C TYR A 306 -6.03 -19.67 8.09
N VAL A 307 -4.85 -19.12 8.26
CA VAL A 307 -4.28 -18.04 7.45
C VAL A 307 -3.07 -18.59 6.70
N MET A 308 -2.97 -18.29 5.42
CA MET A 308 -1.74 -18.50 4.66
C MET A 308 -0.81 -17.34 4.95
N LEU A 309 0.12 -17.55 5.88
CA LEU A 309 1.16 -16.58 6.17
C LEU A 309 2.21 -16.64 5.06
N ASP A 310 2.32 -15.57 4.28
CA ASP A 310 3.41 -15.34 3.33
C ASP A 310 4.35 -14.28 3.92
N THR A 311 5.60 -14.64 4.14
CA THR A 311 6.60 -13.75 4.73
C THR A 311 7.42 -12.99 3.70
N LYS A 312 7.19 -13.18 2.39
CA LYS A 312 7.90 -12.42 1.33
C LYS A 312 7.82 -10.90 1.50
N PRO A 313 6.63 -10.34 1.81
CA PRO A 313 6.50 -8.88 1.95
C PRO A 313 7.01 -8.37 3.31
N LEU A 314 7.48 -9.24 4.19
CA LEU A 314 7.90 -8.89 5.53
C LEU A 314 9.43 -8.72 5.61
N HIS A 315 9.88 -7.63 6.20
CA HIS A 315 11.30 -7.35 6.37
C HIS A 315 11.95 -8.31 7.38
N LYS A 316 13.18 -8.71 7.08
CA LYS A 316 13.99 -9.58 7.95
C LYS A 316 14.32 -8.89 9.28
N ASN A 317 14.53 -9.72 10.31
CA ASN A 317 14.94 -9.31 11.65
C ASN A 317 13.92 -8.41 12.39
N ARG A 318 12.64 -8.45 11.98
CA ARG A 318 11.55 -7.72 12.61
C ARG A 318 10.54 -8.63 13.27
N PHE A 319 9.83 -8.06 14.26
CA PHE A 319 8.70 -8.70 14.92
C PHE A 319 7.40 -8.18 14.32
N TYR A 320 6.47 -9.09 14.10
CA TYR A 320 5.15 -8.81 13.57
C TYR A 320 4.07 -9.34 14.48
N GLU A 321 2.91 -8.71 14.45
CA GLU A 321 1.73 -9.10 15.18
C GLU A 321 0.59 -9.38 14.21
N LEU A 322 0.04 -10.61 14.28
CA LEU A 322 -1.15 -11.01 13.54
C LEU A 322 -2.35 -10.96 14.46
N SER A 323 -3.41 -10.29 14.05
CA SER A 323 -4.69 -10.25 14.76
C SER A 323 -5.83 -10.62 13.83
N LEU A 324 -6.88 -11.21 14.38
CA LEU A 324 -8.09 -11.61 13.66
C LEU A 324 -9.24 -10.70 14.02
N LYS A 325 -10.04 -10.34 13.03
CA LYS A 325 -11.36 -9.71 13.18
C LYS A 325 -12.40 -10.70 12.71
N VAL A 326 -13.27 -11.12 13.61
CA VAL A 326 -14.36 -12.06 13.37
C VAL A 326 -15.68 -11.33 13.46
N THR A 327 -16.50 -11.40 12.42
CA THR A 327 -17.82 -10.78 12.40
C THR A 327 -18.89 -11.87 12.34
N LEU A 328 -19.84 -11.82 13.25
CA LEU A 328 -21.00 -12.72 13.28
C LEU A 328 -22.26 -11.89 13.53
N SER A 329 -23.18 -11.90 12.58
CA SER A 329 -24.35 -11.02 12.61
C SER A 329 -23.93 -9.54 12.74
N ASN A 330 -24.26 -8.88 13.84
CA ASN A 330 -23.89 -7.47 14.09
C ASN A 330 -22.77 -7.32 15.16
N GLU A 331 -22.19 -8.42 15.59
CA GLU A 331 -21.14 -8.42 16.60
C GLU A 331 -19.78 -8.60 15.96
N VAL A 332 -18.75 -8.00 16.56
CA VAL A 332 -17.35 -8.08 16.11
C VAL A 332 -16.46 -8.49 17.27
N TYR A 333 -15.65 -9.50 17.03
CA TYR A 333 -14.62 -9.97 17.95
C TYR A 333 -13.24 -9.70 17.36
N PHE A 334 -12.34 -9.18 18.19
CA PHE A 334 -10.92 -9.04 17.84
C PHE A 334 -10.10 -10.02 18.71
N SER A 335 -9.26 -10.83 18.07
CA SER A 335 -8.34 -11.69 18.79
C SER A 335 -7.23 -10.86 19.47
N ARG A 336 -6.56 -11.48 20.44
CA ARG A 336 -5.25 -10.98 20.89
C ARG A 336 -4.26 -11.00 19.73
N PRO A 337 -3.27 -10.10 19.72
CA PRO A 337 -2.19 -10.15 18.74
C PRO A 337 -1.31 -11.40 18.98
N PHE A 338 -0.98 -12.10 17.91
CA PHE A 338 -0.08 -13.25 17.90
C PHE A 338 1.25 -12.81 17.32
N ARG A 339 2.29 -12.78 18.16
CA ARG A 339 3.59 -12.22 17.82
C ARG A 339 4.53 -13.27 17.27
N PHE A 340 5.23 -12.95 16.15
CA PHE A 340 6.25 -13.78 15.53
C PHE A 340 7.39 -12.91 14.97
N LYS A 341 8.54 -13.54 14.71
CA LYS A 341 9.70 -12.88 14.09
C LYS A 341 9.93 -13.43 12.69
N VAL A 342 10.36 -12.57 11.76
CA VAL A 342 10.90 -12.96 10.45
C VAL A 342 12.42 -12.84 10.50
N THR A 343 13.13 -13.89 10.06
CA THR A 343 14.60 -13.99 10.11
C THR A 343 15.19 -14.19 8.72
#